data_113cf60e82e7c55e11388908b27881cc
#
_entry.id   113cf60e82e7c55e11388908b27881cc
#
_cell.length_a   1.000
_cell.length_b   1.000
_cell.length_c   1.000
_cell.angle_alpha   90.00
_cell.angle_beta   90.00
_cell.angle_gamma   90.00
#
_symmetry.space_group_name_H-M   'P 1'
#
loop_
_entity.id
_entity.type
_entity.pdbx_description
1 polymer ?
#
loop_
_entity_poly.entity_id
_entity_poly.type
_entity_poly.pdbx_seq_one_letter_code
_entity_poly.pdbx_strand_id
1 'polypeptide(L)'
;GLNPNALHQWYLGIYIDAFEWVELPNTVGMSQFADGGGLATKPYVSSAAYLDRMGDHCAGCRYDKKQKTTADACPFNALYWEFYDRHTRLLSHNPRIGMAYRQLEKMQPEAKEALFEKARSLRANLNAL
;
A
#
# COMPACT_ATOMS: atom_id res chain seq x y z
N GLY A 1 -3.79 -5.46 3.97
CA GLY A 1 -4.31 -5.82 2.69
C GLY A 1 -5.71 -6.42 2.76
N LEU A 2 -6.30 -6.57 1.61
CA LEU A 2 -7.56 -7.30 1.47
C LEU A 2 -7.33 -8.80 1.64
N ASN A 3 -8.39 -9.54 1.98
CA ASN A 3 -8.32 -10.99 2.00
C ASN A 3 -8.06 -11.50 0.54
N PRO A 4 -6.95 -12.21 0.27
CA PRO A 4 -6.59 -12.59 -1.09
C PRO A 4 -7.60 -13.57 -1.72
N ASN A 5 -8.22 -14.43 -0.92
CA ASN A 5 -9.24 -15.36 -1.43
C ASN A 5 -10.53 -14.62 -1.83
N ALA A 6 -10.97 -13.66 -1.01
CA ALA A 6 -12.14 -12.84 -1.34
C ALA A 6 -11.91 -12.02 -2.61
N LEU A 7 -10.73 -11.45 -2.77
CA LEU A 7 -10.34 -10.70 -3.96
C LEU A 7 -10.28 -11.60 -5.20
N HIS A 8 -9.70 -12.79 -5.07
CA HIS A 8 -9.67 -13.79 -6.13
C HIS A 8 -11.07 -14.20 -6.59
N GLN A 9 -11.97 -14.52 -5.66
CA GLN A 9 -13.36 -14.88 -5.99
C GLN A 9 -14.11 -13.71 -6.66
N TRP A 10 -13.83 -12.49 -6.22
CA TRP A 10 -14.41 -11.30 -6.84
C TRP A 10 -13.97 -11.14 -8.31
N TYR A 11 -12.67 -11.29 -8.60
CA TYR A 11 -12.15 -11.24 -9.97
C TYR A 11 -12.74 -12.32 -10.86
N LEU A 12 -12.83 -13.57 -10.37
CA LEU A 12 -13.46 -14.67 -11.10
C LEU A 12 -14.92 -14.36 -11.46
N GLY A 13 -15.61 -13.60 -10.61
CA GLY A 13 -17.02 -13.23 -10.82
C GLY A 13 -17.26 -12.11 -11.82
N ILE A 14 -16.28 -11.23 -12.07
CA ILE A 14 -16.47 -10.04 -12.90
C ILE A 14 -15.79 -10.07 -14.26
N TYR A 15 -14.72 -10.84 -14.42
CA TYR A 15 -14.01 -10.95 -15.70
C TYR A 15 -14.38 -12.22 -16.45
N ILE A 16 -14.76 -12.09 -17.72
CA ILE A 16 -15.12 -13.22 -18.59
C ILE A 16 -13.92 -14.17 -18.83
N ASP A 17 -12.73 -13.60 -18.87
CA ASP A 17 -11.47 -14.29 -19.11
C ASP A 17 -10.66 -14.58 -17.83
N ALA A 18 -11.29 -14.48 -16.67
CA ALA A 18 -10.67 -14.82 -15.40
C ALA A 18 -10.65 -16.34 -15.20
N PHE A 19 -9.49 -16.93 -15.34
CA PHE A 19 -9.23 -18.32 -15.03
C PHE A 19 -8.44 -18.45 -13.75
N GLU A 20 -8.80 -19.40 -12.92
CA GLU A 20 -8.18 -19.60 -11.60
C GLU A 20 -6.65 -19.72 -11.66
N TRP A 21 -6.15 -20.46 -12.64
CA TRP A 21 -4.71 -20.66 -12.84
C TRP A 21 -3.95 -19.37 -13.22
N VAL A 22 -4.64 -18.33 -13.74
CA VAL A 22 -4.08 -17.00 -14.01
C VAL A 22 -4.29 -16.08 -12.83
N GLU A 23 -5.54 -16.01 -12.32
CA GLU A 23 -5.91 -15.04 -11.28
C GLU A 23 -5.27 -15.35 -9.92
N LEU A 24 -5.18 -16.62 -9.55
CA LEU A 24 -4.64 -17.01 -8.26
C LEU A 24 -3.19 -16.55 -8.06
N PRO A 25 -2.24 -16.81 -8.99
CA PRO A 25 -0.88 -16.28 -8.88
C PRO A 25 -0.81 -14.75 -8.87
N ASN A 26 -1.62 -14.10 -9.71
CA ASN A 26 -1.65 -12.63 -9.78
C ASN A 26 -2.20 -12.01 -8.50
N THR A 27 -3.27 -12.54 -7.95
CA THR A 27 -3.92 -12.00 -6.76
C THR A 27 -3.14 -12.33 -5.49
N VAL A 28 -2.79 -13.59 -5.28
CA VAL A 28 -2.12 -14.05 -4.04
C VAL A 28 -0.64 -13.67 -4.04
N GLY A 29 0.06 -13.93 -5.14
CA GLY A 29 1.50 -13.72 -5.24
C GLY A 29 1.87 -12.29 -5.57
N MET A 30 1.41 -11.76 -6.69
CA MET A 30 1.84 -10.44 -7.15
C MET A 30 1.14 -9.30 -6.41
N SER A 31 -0.19 -9.28 -6.41
CA SER A 31 -0.95 -8.16 -5.86
C SER A 31 -0.89 -8.12 -4.33
N GLN A 32 -1.11 -9.24 -3.65
CA GLN A 32 -1.22 -9.28 -2.19
C GLN A 32 0.07 -9.72 -1.48
N PHE A 33 1.06 -10.21 -2.21
CA PHE A 33 2.31 -10.74 -1.63
C PHE A 33 2.05 -11.84 -0.58
N ALA A 34 0.96 -12.57 -0.73
CA ALA A 34 0.49 -13.52 0.27
C ALA A 34 1.18 -14.88 0.18
N ASP A 35 1.93 -15.13 -0.89
CA ASP A 35 2.78 -16.31 -1.08
C ASP A 35 4.19 -16.17 -0.45
N GLY A 36 4.45 -15.07 0.24
CA GLY A 36 5.76 -14.80 0.86
C GLY A 36 6.85 -14.38 -0.12
N GLY A 37 6.49 -13.99 -1.33
CA GLY A 37 7.44 -13.49 -2.33
C GLY A 37 7.90 -14.53 -3.35
N GLY A 38 7.16 -15.61 -3.50
CA GLY A 38 7.45 -16.65 -4.50
C GLY A 38 7.31 -16.15 -5.92
N LEU A 39 6.27 -15.35 -6.18
CA LEU A 39 5.98 -14.79 -7.52
C LEU A 39 6.43 -13.36 -7.68
N ALA A 40 6.33 -12.52 -6.65
CA ALA A 40 6.75 -11.13 -6.69
C ALA A 40 7.95 -10.90 -5.79
N THR A 41 8.92 -10.12 -6.26
CA THR A 41 10.14 -9.84 -5.51
C THR A 41 9.97 -8.71 -4.48
N LYS A 42 8.82 -8.07 -4.44
CA LYS A 42 8.46 -7.02 -3.48
C LYS A 42 6.95 -6.94 -3.31
N PRO A 43 6.45 -6.46 -2.16
CA PRO A 43 5.03 -6.17 -2.01
C PRO A 43 4.59 -5.00 -2.90
N TYR A 44 3.36 -5.04 -3.36
CA TYR A 44 2.72 -3.94 -4.10
C TYR A 44 1.93 -3.08 -3.12
N VAL A 45 2.52 -1.98 -2.70
CA VAL A 45 1.89 -0.95 -1.90
C VAL A 45 2.16 0.41 -2.56
N SER A 46 1.11 1.20 -2.74
CA SER A 46 1.17 2.45 -3.50
C SER A 46 1.23 3.66 -2.58
N SER A 47 2.19 4.55 -2.85
CA SER A 47 2.20 5.90 -2.29
C SER A 47 1.34 6.83 -3.13
N ALA A 48 1.01 8.01 -2.61
CA ALA A 48 0.31 9.05 -3.36
C ALA A 48 1.05 9.45 -4.65
N ALA A 49 2.38 9.50 -4.62
CA ALA A 49 3.19 9.80 -5.79
C ALA A 49 3.09 8.74 -6.89
N TYR A 50 2.92 7.47 -6.52
CA TYR A 50 2.68 6.41 -7.48
C TYR A 50 1.29 6.52 -8.09
N LEU A 51 0.27 6.74 -7.28
CA LEU A 51 -1.12 6.90 -7.73
C LEU A 51 -1.28 8.09 -8.68
N ASP A 52 -0.64 9.21 -8.37
CA ASP A 52 -0.61 10.39 -9.23
C ASP A 52 0.01 10.15 -10.61
N ARG A 53 1.06 9.32 -10.65
CA ARG A 53 1.74 8.98 -11.91
C ARG A 53 0.95 7.99 -12.75
N MET A 54 0.18 7.12 -12.14
CA MET A 54 -0.54 6.04 -12.81
C MET A 54 -1.98 6.40 -13.19
N GLY A 55 -2.49 7.55 -12.72
CA GLY A 55 -3.83 8.01 -13.00
C GLY A 55 -3.96 9.52 -12.94
N ASP A 56 -5.14 10.03 -13.27
CA ASP A 56 -5.47 11.46 -13.33
C ASP A 56 -6.30 11.94 -12.12
N HIS A 57 -6.65 11.04 -11.21
CA HIS A 57 -7.52 11.32 -10.06
C HIS A 57 -6.98 12.38 -9.11
N CYS A 58 -5.65 12.53 -9.02
CA CYS A 58 -5.04 13.47 -8.08
C CYS A 58 -5.20 14.94 -8.51
N ALA A 59 -5.51 15.21 -9.78
CA ALA A 59 -5.68 16.60 -10.28
C ALA A 59 -6.89 17.30 -9.67
N GLY A 60 -7.99 16.56 -9.39
CA GLY A 60 -9.21 17.09 -8.76
C GLY A 60 -9.40 16.65 -7.29
N CYS A 61 -8.39 16.04 -6.70
CA CYS A 61 -8.50 15.50 -5.35
C CYS A 61 -8.36 16.60 -4.28
N ARG A 62 -9.17 16.49 -3.22
CA ARG A 62 -9.10 17.40 -2.05
C ARG A 62 -7.82 17.25 -1.22
N TYR A 63 -7.10 16.13 -1.39
CA TYR A 63 -5.90 15.82 -0.62
C TYR A 63 -4.63 16.21 -1.38
N ASP A 64 -3.64 16.75 -0.65
CA ASP A 64 -2.33 17.05 -1.22
C ASP A 64 -1.44 15.77 -1.24
N LYS A 65 -1.10 15.33 -2.44
CA LYS A 65 -0.25 14.16 -2.69
C LYS A 65 1.20 14.32 -2.20
N LYS A 66 1.68 15.55 -2.01
CA LYS A 66 3.06 15.84 -1.57
C LYS A 66 3.19 15.87 -0.06
N GLN A 67 2.12 16.23 0.64
CA GLN A 67 2.12 16.31 2.10
C GLN A 67 2.03 14.94 2.75
N LYS A 68 2.56 14.82 3.97
CA LYS A 68 2.58 13.57 4.72
C LYS A 68 1.79 13.64 6.03
N THR A 69 1.93 14.74 6.75
CA THR A 69 1.43 14.88 8.12
C THR A 69 0.32 15.91 8.29
N THR A 70 0.14 16.82 7.33
CA THR A 70 -0.91 17.84 7.37
C THR A 70 -2.32 17.24 7.31
N ALA A 71 -3.33 17.99 7.71
CA ALA A 71 -4.73 17.55 7.71
C ALA A 71 -5.20 17.13 6.30
N ASP A 72 -4.76 17.89 5.30
CA ASP A 72 -5.05 17.68 3.88
C ASP A 72 -4.10 16.67 3.18
N ALA A 73 -3.12 16.13 3.90
CA ALA A 73 -2.19 15.15 3.32
C ALA A 73 -2.92 13.91 2.81
N CYS A 74 -2.51 13.45 1.63
CA CYS A 74 -3.09 12.26 1.03
C CYS A 74 -3.00 11.05 1.97
N PRO A 75 -4.13 10.38 2.28
CA PRO A 75 -4.16 9.26 3.21
C PRO A 75 -3.27 8.08 2.78
N PHE A 76 -3.08 7.90 1.48
CA PHE A 76 -2.19 6.85 0.97
C PHE A 76 -0.73 7.03 1.37
N ASN A 77 -0.26 8.25 1.65
CA ASN A 77 1.09 8.46 2.17
C ASN A 77 1.25 7.89 3.58
N ALA A 78 0.27 8.12 4.46
CA ALA A 78 0.29 7.57 5.81
C ALA A 78 0.21 6.04 5.80
N LEU A 79 -0.72 5.47 5.03
CA LEU A 79 -0.90 4.03 4.90
C LEU A 79 0.35 3.34 4.31
N TYR A 80 1.01 3.97 3.32
CA TYR A 80 2.22 3.47 2.70
C TYR A 80 3.38 3.33 3.70
N TRP A 81 3.65 4.36 4.48
CA TRP A 81 4.75 4.36 5.42
C TRP A 81 4.47 3.47 6.64
N GLU A 82 3.24 3.47 7.15
CA GLU A 82 2.83 2.58 8.24
C GLU A 82 2.91 1.10 7.80
N PHE A 83 2.56 0.79 6.55
CA PHE A 83 2.71 -0.56 6.02
C PHE A 83 4.16 -1.04 6.12
N TYR A 84 5.15 -0.25 5.69
CA TYR A 84 6.55 -0.63 5.79
C TYR A 84 7.03 -0.74 7.23
N ASP A 85 6.64 0.18 8.10
CA ASP A 85 6.99 0.10 9.52
C ASP A 85 6.45 -1.17 10.17
N ARG A 86 5.18 -1.44 10.00
CA ARG A 86 4.51 -2.63 10.55
C ARG A 86 5.11 -3.94 10.05
N HIS A 87 5.59 -3.98 8.84
CA HIS A 87 6.18 -5.17 8.23
C HIS A 87 7.72 -5.17 8.21
N THR A 88 8.37 -4.31 8.98
CA THR A 88 9.83 -4.20 9.03
C THR A 88 10.52 -5.54 9.27
N ARG A 89 10.00 -6.35 10.18
CA ARG A 89 10.56 -7.68 10.50
C ARG A 89 10.67 -8.60 9.27
N LEU A 90 9.69 -8.53 8.37
CA LEU A 90 9.61 -9.40 7.21
C LEU A 90 10.30 -8.80 5.97
N LEU A 91 10.28 -7.48 5.84
CA LEU A 91 10.58 -6.81 4.58
C LEU A 91 11.89 -6.02 4.59
N SER A 92 12.46 -5.69 5.75
CA SER A 92 13.66 -4.82 5.83
C SER A 92 14.88 -5.38 5.09
N HIS A 93 14.98 -6.69 4.97
CA HIS A 93 16.07 -7.36 4.27
C HIS A 93 15.87 -7.47 2.74
N ASN A 94 14.73 -7.04 2.23
CA ASN A 94 14.44 -7.11 0.80
C ASN A 94 15.15 -5.96 0.05
N PRO A 95 16.13 -6.24 -0.83
CA PRO A 95 16.90 -5.22 -1.51
C PRO A 95 16.07 -4.32 -2.43
N ARG A 96 14.93 -4.81 -2.94
CA ARG A 96 14.03 -4.07 -3.84
C ARG A 96 13.33 -2.90 -3.15
N ILE A 97 13.20 -2.93 -1.82
CA ILE A 97 12.53 -1.90 -1.02
C ILE A 97 13.45 -1.24 0.01
N GLY A 98 14.73 -1.52 -0.03
CA GLY A 98 15.72 -0.94 0.88
C GLY A 98 15.76 0.59 0.88
N MET A 99 15.40 1.22 -0.25
CA MET A 99 15.29 2.68 -0.33
C MET A 99 14.15 3.22 0.54
N ALA A 100 13.02 2.53 0.59
CA ALA A 100 11.90 2.93 1.45
C ALA A 100 12.30 2.87 2.93
N TYR A 101 12.97 1.82 3.37
CA TYR A 101 13.46 1.70 4.74
C TYR A 101 14.49 2.77 5.10
N ARG A 102 15.45 3.08 4.22
CA ARG A 102 16.38 4.19 4.42
C ARG A 102 15.69 5.55 4.56
N GLN A 103 14.61 5.77 3.83
CA GLN A 103 13.82 6.99 3.98
C GLN A 103 13.04 7.01 5.29
N LEU A 104 12.47 5.88 5.69
CA LEU A 104 11.74 5.73 6.95
C LEU A 104 12.66 6.00 8.16
N GLU A 105 13.90 5.51 8.13
CA GLU A 105 14.91 5.75 9.16
C GLU A 105 15.30 7.24 9.28
N LYS A 106 15.35 7.96 8.15
CA LYS A 106 15.70 9.38 8.11
C LYS A 106 14.56 10.31 8.54
N MET A 107 13.34 9.82 8.71
CA MET A 107 12.23 10.64 9.17
C MET A 107 12.43 11.07 10.62
N GLN A 108 12.09 12.32 10.91
CA GLN A 108 12.07 12.84 12.28
C GLN A 108 11.06 12.03 13.12
N PRO A 109 11.40 11.69 14.38
CA PRO A 109 10.54 10.84 15.22
C PRO A 109 9.12 11.37 15.37
N GLU A 110 8.95 12.68 15.57
CA GLU A 110 7.64 13.30 15.73
C GLU A 110 6.80 13.22 14.46
N ALA A 111 7.40 13.46 13.31
CA ALA A 111 6.73 13.35 12.01
C ALA A 111 6.34 11.89 11.69
N LYS A 112 7.19 10.96 12.07
CA LYS A 112 6.95 9.52 11.93
C LYS A 112 5.77 9.08 12.77
N GLU A 113 5.72 9.47 14.05
CA GLU A 113 4.63 9.13 14.96
C GLU A 113 3.29 9.73 14.50
N ALA A 114 3.27 11.01 14.12
CA ALA A 114 2.07 11.66 13.58
C ALA A 114 1.55 10.96 12.32
N LEU A 115 2.46 10.51 11.46
CA LEU A 115 2.13 9.78 10.24
C LEU A 115 1.49 8.42 10.55
N PHE A 116 2.03 7.70 11.52
CA PHE A 116 1.53 6.38 11.93
C PHE A 116 0.21 6.48 12.69
N GLU A 117 0.03 7.51 13.51
CA GLU A 117 -1.24 7.77 14.19
C GLU A 117 -2.35 8.04 13.16
N LYS A 118 -2.06 8.87 12.17
CA LYS A 118 -2.98 9.11 11.05
C LYS A 118 -3.34 7.79 10.33
N ALA A 119 -2.37 6.94 10.05
CA ALA A 119 -2.62 5.65 9.40
C ALA A 119 -3.47 4.70 10.28
N ARG A 120 -3.20 4.64 11.58
CA ARG A 120 -4.00 3.84 12.54
C ARG A 120 -5.45 4.32 12.58
N SER A 121 -5.67 5.63 12.65
CA SER A 121 -7.00 6.25 12.62
C SER A 121 -7.75 5.93 11.33
N LEU A 122 -7.09 6.05 10.17
CA LEU A 122 -7.67 5.73 8.87
C LEU A 122 -8.08 4.26 8.76
N ARG A 123 -7.25 3.34 9.27
CA ARG A 123 -7.57 1.90 9.26
C ARG A 123 -8.71 1.53 10.20
N ALA A 124 -8.84 2.25 11.32
CA ALA A 124 -9.94 2.04 12.26
C ALA A 124 -11.28 2.56 11.73
N ASN A 125 -11.25 3.56 10.84
CA ASN A 125 -12.45 4.20 10.31
C ASN A 125 -12.35 4.44 8.79
N LEU A 126 -12.36 3.35 8.03
CA LEU A 126 -12.29 3.41 6.56
C LEU A 126 -13.48 4.12 5.91
N ASN A 127 -14.63 4.19 6.60
CA ASN A 127 -15.84 4.86 6.09
C ASN A 127 -15.75 6.40 6.21
N ALA A 128 -14.74 6.94 6.88
CA ALA A 128 -14.52 8.39 7.00
C ALA A 128 -13.66 8.98 5.86
N LEU A 129 -13.27 8.18 4.89
CA LEU A 129 -12.56 8.57 3.67
C LEU A 129 -13.57 8.96 2.59
#